data_d5261e3b5d500190b5c53051d081c58b
#
_entry.id   d5261e3b5d500190b5c53051d081c58b
#
_cell.length_a   1.000
_cell.length_b   1.000
_cell.length_c   1.000
_cell.angle_alpha   90.00
_cell.angle_beta   90.00
_cell.angle_gamma   90.00
#
_symmetry.space_group_name_H-M   'P 1'
#
loop_
_entity.id
_entity.type
_entity.pdbx_description
1 polymer ?
#
loop_
_entity_poly.entity_id
_entity_poly.type
_entity_poly.pdbx_seq_one_letter_code
_entity_poly.pdbx_strand_id
1 'polypeptide(L)'
;MLYRIFIALLIVAAALGVWRGISLAKAQGSKPPAPPPLAEPARSPYKFSIAATGIIEAARENVNVATSKPGLVIKVWPGVSSDVKTGDPLFQIDPREATARIASLRAQVAVENATVTANRVTLAEAWDQLKRISSAASARAVTEDERQRRVFAAQLAEVQVARGLASEEAAQAQLAQAETELEVLTVRASRGGRILRLNVREGEYANINPPEPLMVLGDIDTLQIRADVDEQNAPLVENGREAKAFVKGSTEDPLPLTFVRIDPFVVPKRSLTGDSTERVDTRVLQVIFNLKKPAGKTLYVGQQVDVYIEKGDLAAPHPIK
;
A
#
# COMPACT_ATOMS: atom_id res chain seq x y z
N MET A 1 16.19 -50.68 75.83
CA MET A 1 15.16 -49.64 75.86
C MET A 1 15.54 -48.46 74.94
N LEU A 2 16.71 -47.91 74.96
CA LEU A 2 17.17 -46.77 74.14
C LEU A 2 17.07 -47.01 72.64
N TYR A 3 17.35 -48.19 72.07
CA TYR A 3 17.30 -48.50 70.66
C TYR A 3 15.85 -48.39 70.05
N ARG A 4 14.85 -48.81 70.86
CA ARG A 4 13.44 -48.66 70.40
C ARG A 4 12.96 -47.22 70.36
N ILE A 5 13.48 -46.35 71.23
CA ILE A 5 13.19 -44.93 71.26
C ILE A 5 13.84 -44.25 70.06
N PHE A 6 15.06 -44.65 69.71
CA PHE A 6 15.79 -44.10 68.56
C PHE A 6 15.09 -44.44 67.22
N ILE A 7 14.61 -45.71 67.09
CA ILE A 7 13.85 -46.10 65.90
C ILE A 7 12.52 -45.34 65.81
N ALA A 8 11.81 -45.15 66.90
CA ALA A 8 10.57 -44.39 66.92
C ALA A 8 10.79 -42.92 66.51
N LEU A 9 11.89 -42.30 66.96
CA LEU A 9 12.26 -40.93 66.59
C LEU A 9 12.60 -40.78 65.07
N LEU A 10 13.29 -41.78 64.52
CA LEU A 10 13.62 -41.84 63.11
C LEU A 10 12.33 -41.97 62.24
N ILE A 11 11.37 -42.77 62.61
CA ILE A 11 10.10 -42.94 61.93
C ILE A 11 9.28 -41.64 61.95
N VAL A 12 9.25 -40.96 63.13
CA VAL A 12 8.57 -39.70 63.30
C VAL A 12 9.24 -38.62 62.45
N ALA A 13 10.56 -38.55 62.38
CA ALA A 13 11.28 -37.60 61.51
C ALA A 13 11.05 -37.88 60.04
N ALA A 14 11.03 -39.14 59.61
CA ALA A 14 10.70 -39.51 58.19
C ALA A 14 9.27 -39.16 57.85
N ALA A 15 8.30 -39.41 58.73
CA ALA A 15 6.90 -39.07 58.52
C ALA A 15 6.69 -37.56 58.43
N LEU A 16 7.35 -36.73 59.22
CA LEU A 16 7.37 -35.29 59.16
C LEU A 16 8.01 -34.76 57.88
N GLY A 17 9.10 -35.40 57.45
CA GLY A 17 9.74 -35.05 56.14
C GLY A 17 8.85 -35.30 54.96
N VAL A 18 8.18 -36.47 54.91
CA VAL A 18 7.21 -36.79 53.84
C VAL A 18 6.00 -35.84 53.88
N TRP A 19 5.45 -35.59 55.06
CA TRP A 19 4.32 -34.65 55.21
C TRP A 19 4.67 -33.22 54.72
N ARG A 20 5.87 -32.76 55.10
CA ARG A 20 6.38 -31.46 54.67
C ARG A 20 6.68 -31.41 53.15
N GLY A 21 7.18 -32.49 52.55
CA GLY A 21 7.40 -32.63 51.14
C GLY A 21 6.08 -32.57 50.35
N ILE A 22 5.03 -33.27 50.80
CA ILE A 22 3.71 -33.25 50.20
C ILE A 22 3.05 -31.86 50.31
N SER A 23 3.21 -31.19 51.47
CA SER A 23 2.65 -29.85 51.67
C SER A 23 3.34 -28.79 50.80
N LEU A 24 4.67 -28.88 50.61
CA LEU A 24 5.42 -28.02 49.68
C LEU A 24 5.05 -28.28 48.19
N ALA A 25 4.92 -29.56 47.83
CA ALA A 25 4.49 -29.91 46.46
C ALA A 25 3.06 -29.43 46.15
N LYS A 26 2.14 -29.49 47.11
CA LYS A 26 0.80 -28.92 46.97
C LYS A 26 0.82 -27.39 46.87
N ALA A 27 1.68 -26.71 47.63
CA ALA A 27 1.82 -25.26 47.57
C ALA A 27 2.44 -24.77 46.23
N GLN A 28 3.36 -25.55 45.64
CA GLN A 28 3.95 -25.24 44.33
C GLN A 28 3.03 -25.62 43.14
N GLY A 29 2.09 -26.53 43.32
CA GLY A 29 1.14 -26.95 42.29
C GLY A 29 -0.10 -26.03 42.13
N SER A 30 -0.35 -25.13 43.08
CA SER A 30 -1.40 -24.12 42.94
C SER A 30 -0.88 -22.98 42.06
N LYS A 31 -1.20 -23.01 40.75
CA LYS A 31 -1.04 -21.82 39.91
C LYS A 31 -1.74 -20.65 40.60
N PRO A 32 -1.09 -19.48 40.76
CA PRO A 32 -1.80 -18.32 41.29
C PRO A 32 -3.06 -18.09 40.45
N PRO A 33 -4.19 -17.71 41.05
CA PRO A 33 -5.39 -17.40 40.31
C PRO A 33 -5.04 -16.35 39.24
N ALA A 34 -5.46 -16.59 38.01
CA ALA A 34 -5.24 -15.63 36.93
C ALA A 34 -5.77 -14.26 37.40
N PRO A 35 -5.01 -13.18 37.21
CA PRO A 35 -5.53 -11.86 37.57
C PRO A 35 -6.88 -11.65 36.87
N PRO A 36 -7.87 -11.01 37.52
CA PRO A 36 -9.14 -10.74 36.89
C PRO A 36 -8.91 -9.98 35.60
N PRO A 37 -9.68 -10.23 34.53
CA PRO A 37 -9.54 -9.52 33.28
C PRO A 37 -9.66 -8.02 33.54
N LEU A 38 -8.80 -7.22 32.92
CA LEU A 38 -8.76 -5.75 33.07
C LEU A 38 -10.09 -5.06 32.70
N ALA A 39 -10.94 -5.74 31.92
CA ALA A 39 -12.33 -5.35 31.63
C ALA A 39 -13.15 -6.62 31.35
N GLU A 40 -14.42 -6.62 31.76
CA GLU A 40 -15.33 -7.69 31.33
C GLU A 40 -15.53 -7.62 29.80
N PRO A 41 -15.53 -8.76 29.09
CA PRO A 41 -15.85 -8.79 27.67
C PRO A 41 -17.29 -8.29 27.45
N ALA A 42 -17.51 -7.58 26.34
CA ALA A 42 -18.83 -7.12 25.96
C ALA A 42 -19.77 -8.33 25.82
N ARG A 43 -21.02 -8.19 26.28
CA ARG A 43 -22.03 -9.22 26.09
C ARG A 43 -22.75 -9.03 24.77
N SER A 44 -23.11 -10.14 24.11
CA SER A 44 -23.90 -10.07 22.87
C SER A 44 -25.22 -9.32 23.08
N PRO A 45 -25.53 -8.34 22.24
CA PRO A 45 -26.82 -7.65 22.30
C PRO A 45 -27.95 -8.42 21.60
N TYR A 46 -27.65 -9.57 21.00
CA TYR A 46 -28.59 -10.42 20.28
C TYR A 46 -28.80 -11.75 21.00
N LYS A 47 -29.99 -12.33 20.87
CA LYS A 47 -30.33 -13.62 21.45
C LYS A 47 -29.46 -14.75 20.86
N PHE A 48 -29.24 -14.68 19.56
CA PHE A 48 -28.30 -15.54 18.83
C PHE A 48 -27.36 -14.67 18.04
N SER A 49 -26.06 -14.86 18.18
CA SER A 49 -25.04 -14.06 17.50
C SER A 49 -23.81 -14.88 17.16
N ILE A 50 -23.11 -14.43 16.13
CA ILE A 50 -21.79 -14.87 15.78
C ILE A 50 -20.83 -13.81 16.32
N ALA A 51 -19.94 -14.21 17.23
CA ALA A 51 -18.90 -13.34 17.74
C ALA A 51 -17.69 -13.35 16.79
N ALA A 52 -17.15 -12.19 16.52
CA ALA A 52 -15.97 -12.01 15.67
C ALA A 52 -15.08 -10.91 16.23
N THR A 53 -13.80 -10.97 15.93
CA THR A 53 -12.88 -9.86 16.19
C THR A 53 -12.91 -8.92 14.99
N GLY A 54 -13.11 -7.64 15.23
CA GLY A 54 -13.11 -6.64 14.18
C GLY A 54 -11.92 -5.68 14.27
N ILE A 55 -11.57 -5.09 13.15
CA ILE A 55 -10.60 -3.99 13.07
C ILE A 55 -11.27 -2.82 12.36
N ILE A 56 -11.15 -1.63 12.94
CA ILE A 56 -11.62 -0.40 12.30
C ILE A 56 -10.65 -0.05 11.18
N GLU A 57 -11.18 0.11 9.97
CA GLU A 57 -10.44 0.50 8.78
C GLU A 57 -11.07 1.72 8.12
N ALA A 58 -10.33 2.43 7.27
CA ALA A 58 -10.92 3.41 6.38
C ALA A 58 -11.88 2.70 5.39
N ALA A 59 -13.04 3.28 5.09
CA ALA A 59 -14.03 2.67 4.19
C ALA A 59 -13.48 2.42 2.78
N ARG A 60 -12.51 3.23 2.36
CA ARG A 60 -11.61 2.93 1.24
C ARG A 60 -10.32 2.41 1.85
N GLU A 61 -9.91 1.21 1.48
CA GLU A 61 -8.66 0.59 1.97
C GLU A 61 -7.51 1.60 2.01
N ASN A 62 -6.66 1.50 3.04
CA ASN A 62 -5.51 2.38 3.18
C ASN A 62 -4.57 2.24 1.98
N VAL A 63 -4.06 3.35 1.48
CA VAL A 63 -3.02 3.36 0.44
C VAL A 63 -1.66 3.36 1.12
N ASN A 64 -0.90 2.30 0.89
CA ASN A 64 0.50 2.25 1.24
C ASN A 64 1.30 2.98 0.15
N VAL A 65 1.78 4.17 0.49
CA VAL A 65 2.57 4.98 -0.43
C VAL A 65 3.97 4.40 -0.51
N ALA A 66 4.40 4.12 -1.74
CA ALA A 66 5.74 3.66 -2.09
C ALA A 66 6.35 4.58 -3.15
N THR A 67 7.63 4.42 -3.41
CA THR A 67 8.32 5.11 -4.52
C THR A 67 8.60 4.14 -5.66
N SER A 68 8.58 4.63 -6.90
CA SER A 68 8.99 3.87 -8.08
C SER A 68 10.50 3.94 -8.35
N LYS A 69 11.20 4.90 -7.75
CA LYS A 69 12.65 5.09 -7.85
C LYS A 69 13.27 5.18 -6.46
N PRO A 70 14.39 4.49 -6.19
CA PRO A 70 15.10 4.62 -4.93
C PRO A 70 15.91 5.92 -4.93
N GLY A 71 16.17 6.48 -3.75
CA GLY A 71 17.03 7.64 -3.63
C GLY A 71 16.90 8.40 -2.30
N LEU A 72 17.71 9.42 -2.14
CA LEU A 72 17.71 10.29 -0.96
C LEU A 72 16.46 11.17 -0.95
N VAL A 73 15.70 11.15 0.12
CA VAL A 73 14.55 12.05 0.32
C VAL A 73 15.07 13.42 0.73
N ILE A 74 14.76 14.44 -0.07
CA ILE A 74 15.18 15.81 0.19
C ILE A 74 14.10 16.68 0.81
N LYS A 75 12.82 16.27 0.66
CA LYS A 75 11.69 17.02 1.16
C LYS A 75 10.50 16.12 1.46
N VAL A 76 9.82 16.39 2.57
CA VAL A 76 8.55 15.81 2.96
C VAL A 76 7.58 16.94 3.27
N TRP A 77 6.40 16.98 2.61
CA TRP A 77 5.47 18.11 2.77
C TRP A 77 4.44 17.88 3.88
N PRO A 78 3.68 16.76 3.90
CA PRO A 78 2.67 16.56 4.91
C PRO A 78 3.26 16.00 6.21
N GLY A 79 2.69 16.39 7.33
CA GLY A 79 2.88 15.74 8.62
C GLY A 79 1.86 14.62 8.86
N VAL A 80 2.03 13.89 9.96
CA VAL A 80 1.00 12.95 10.43
C VAL A 80 -0.28 13.71 10.73
N SER A 81 -1.42 13.14 10.39
CA SER A 81 -2.76 13.72 10.50
C SER A 81 -3.07 14.91 9.58
N SER A 82 -2.18 15.25 8.63
CA SER A 82 -2.48 16.24 7.59
C SER A 82 -3.45 15.69 6.56
N ASP A 83 -4.39 16.52 6.13
CA ASP A 83 -5.26 16.23 5.01
C ASP A 83 -4.56 16.58 3.70
N VAL A 84 -4.66 15.69 2.71
CA VAL A 84 -4.10 15.85 1.38
C VAL A 84 -5.16 15.59 0.31
N LYS A 85 -5.02 16.27 -0.82
CA LYS A 85 -5.87 16.06 -2.01
C LYS A 85 -5.14 15.19 -3.03
N THR A 86 -5.90 14.64 -3.95
CA THR A 86 -5.32 13.94 -5.10
C THR A 86 -4.36 14.86 -5.85
N GLY A 87 -3.14 14.38 -6.12
CA GLY A 87 -2.08 15.13 -6.80
C GLY A 87 -1.17 15.95 -5.90
N ASP A 88 -1.53 16.16 -4.62
CA ASP A 88 -0.67 16.88 -3.68
C ASP A 88 0.68 16.18 -3.52
N PRO A 89 1.81 16.92 -3.46
CA PRO A 89 3.13 16.34 -3.27
C PRO A 89 3.24 15.79 -1.84
N LEU A 90 3.75 14.58 -1.72
CA LEU A 90 3.97 13.90 -0.44
C LEU A 90 5.43 13.98 -0.02
N PHE A 91 6.33 13.51 -0.85
CA PHE A 91 7.76 13.65 -0.63
C PHE A 91 8.52 13.66 -1.96
N GLN A 92 9.74 14.17 -1.94
CA GLN A 92 10.59 14.30 -3.11
C GLN A 92 11.93 13.59 -2.89
N ILE A 93 12.30 12.80 -3.89
CA ILE A 93 13.63 12.21 -4.02
C ILE A 93 14.53 13.23 -4.72
N ASP A 94 15.83 13.20 -4.43
CA ASP A 94 16.82 14.13 -4.97
C ASP A 94 16.76 14.19 -6.51
N PRO A 95 16.37 15.35 -7.10
CA PRO A 95 16.16 15.48 -8.52
C PRO A 95 17.43 15.96 -9.26
N ARG A 96 18.56 16.21 -8.56
CA ARG A 96 19.72 16.89 -9.14
C ARG A 96 20.28 16.16 -10.34
N GLU A 97 20.40 14.84 -10.27
CA GLU A 97 20.90 14.01 -11.37
C GLU A 97 19.94 14.05 -12.58
N ALA A 98 18.64 13.87 -12.35
CA ALA A 98 17.63 13.93 -13.40
C ALA A 98 17.59 15.32 -14.06
N THR A 99 17.69 16.38 -13.26
CA THR A 99 17.73 17.77 -13.76
C THR A 99 18.95 18.03 -14.65
N ALA A 100 20.14 17.56 -14.22
CA ALA A 100 21.35 17.68 -15.02
C ALA A 100 21.25 16.91 -16.34
N ARG A 101 20.69 15.70 -16.31
CA ARG A 101 20.42 14.89 -17.51
C ARG A 101 19.48 15.59 -18.48
N ILE A 102 18.39 16.17 -17.98
CA ILE A 102 17.45 16.96 -18.81
C ILE A 102 18.15 18.13 -19.47
N ALA A 103 19.02 18.88 -18.75
CA ALA A 103 19.77 19.99 -19.32
C ALA A 103 20.66 19.53 -20.47
N SER A 104 21.34 18.38 -20.33
CA SER A 104 22.15 17.78 -21.40
C SER A 104 21.33 17.38 -22.60
N LEU A 105 20.16 16.74 -22.39
CA LEU A 105 19.30 16.31 -23.49
C LEU A 105 18.63 17.49 -24.21
N ARG A 106 18.32 18.58 -23.50
CA ARG A 106 17.86 19.83 -24.12
C ARG A 106 18.90 20.44 -25.04
N ALA A 107 20.17 20.41 -24.61
CA ALA A 107 21.27 20.84 -25.46
C ALA A 107 21.39 19.97 -26.73
N GLN A 108 21.23 18.64 -26.58
CA GLN A 108 21.23 17.72 -27.72
C GLN A 108 20.08 18.02 -28.71
N VAL A 109 18.85 18.24 -28.25
CA VAL A 109 17.73 18.66 -29.10
C VAL A 109 18.04 19.96 -29.84
N ALA A 110 18.71 20.92 -29.19
CA ALA A 110 19.10 22.16 -29.83
C ALA A 110 20.13 21.95 -30.96
N VAL A 111 21.08 21.01 -30.79
CA VAL A 111 22.06 20.63 -31.82
C VAL A 111 21.36 19.98 -33.02
N GLU A 112 20.45 19.03 -32.77
CA GLU A 112 19.71 18.38 -33.87
C GLU A 112 18.83 19.38 -34.64
N ASN A 113 18.19 20.30 -33.93
CA ASN A 113 17.39 21.37 -34.57
C ASN A 113 18.25 22.30 -35.45
N ALA A 114 19.45 22.66 -34.99
CA ALA A 114 20.39 23.43 -35.81
C ALA A 114 20.83 22.63 -37.04
N THR A 115 21.02 21.32 -36.95
CA THR A 115 21.34 20.42 -38.06
C THR A 115 20.20 20.37 -39.08
N VAL A 116 18.94 20.25 -38.63
CA VAL A 116 17.77 20.32 -39.51
C VAL A 116 17.73 21.66 -40.27
N THR A 117 18.00 22.75 -39.53
CA THR A 117 18.01 24.10 -40.12
C THR A 117 19.08 24.22 -41.21
N ALA A 118 20.30 23.72 -40.95
CA ALA A 118 21.37 23.72 -41.96
C ALA A 118 21.00 22.85 -43.17
N ASN A 119 20.45 21.67 -42.97
CA ASN A 119 19.98 20.81 -44.07
C ASN A 119 18.88 21.45 -44.90
N ARG A 120 17.95 22.21 -44.28
CA ARG A 120 16.94 22.97 -45.00
C ARG A 120 17.51 24.07 -45.88
N VAL A 121 18.58 24.75 -45.42
CA VAL A 121 19.31 25.74 -46.24
C VAL A 121 19.94 25.07 -47.44
N THR A 122 20.62 23.93 -47.24
CA THR A 122 21.22 23.14 -48.32
C THR A 122 20.16 22.67 -49.34
N LEU A 123 19.01 22.22 -48.87
CA LEU A 123 17.89 21.83 -49.71
C LEU A 123 17.39 23.04 -50.53
N ALA A 124 17.19 24.20 -49.92
CA ALA A 124 16.78 25.39 -50.59
C ALA A 124 17.77 25.83 -51.71
N GLU A 125 19.06 25.76 -51.44
CA GLU A 125 20.10 25.98 -52.42
C GLU A 125 20.04 24.99 -53.58
N ALA A 126 19.89 23.70 -53.32
CA ALA A 126 19.78 22.66 -54.35
C ALA A 126 18.53 22.86 -55.25
N TRP A 127 17.40 23.25 -54.67
CA TRP A 127 16.19 23.57 -55.41
C TRP A 127 16.36 24.85 -56.25
N ASP A 128 17.03 25.89 -55.75
CA ASP A 128 17.29 27.11 -56.49
C ASP A 128 18.20 26.84 -57.71
N GLN A 129 19.25 26.03 -57.50
CA GLN A 129 20.15 25.60 -58.60
C GLN A 129 19.39 24.80 -59.64
N LEU A 130 18.54 23.83 -59.25
CA LEU A 130 17.71 23.05 -60.18
C LEU A 130 16.75 23.96 -60.95
N LYS A 131 16.11 24.93 -60.30
CA LYS A 131 15.21 25.90 -60.95
C LYS A 131 15.93 26.75 -61.97
N ARG A 132 17.12 27.24 -61.66
CA ARG A 132 17.93 28.03 -62.64
C ARG A 132 18.31 27.21 -63.87
N ILE A 133 18.75 25.97 -63.69
CA ILE A 133 19.12 25.08 -64.81
C ILE A 133 17.89 24.68 -65.61
N SER A 134 16.77 24.42 -64.98
CA SER A 134 15.52 24.08 -65.67
C SER A 134 15.02 25.26 -66.55
N SER A 135 15.19 26.49 -66.10
CA SER A 135 14.90 27.66 -66.90
C SER A 135 15.95 27.90 -68.03
N ALA A 136 17.22 27.60 -67.83
CA ALA A 136 18.28 27.67 -68.84
C ALA A 136 18.21 26.52 -69.86
N ALA A 137 17.70 25.33 -69.50
CA ALA A 137 17.48 24.23 -70.44
C ALA A 137 16.50 24.53 -71.56
N SER A 138 15.51 25.37 -71.28
CA SER A 138 14.57 25.88 -72.31
C SER A 138 15.26 26.74 -73.37
N ALA A 139 16.45 27.30 -73.04
CA ALA A 139 17.30 28.04 -74.00
C ALA A 139 18.37 27.17 -74.69
N ARG A 140 18.34 25.81 -74.58
CA ARG A 140 19.32 24.86 -75.13
C ARG A 140 20.76 25.05 -74.66
N ALA A 141 20.94 25.71 -73.49
CA ALA A 141 22.24 25.99 -72.91
C ALA A 141 22.79 24.89 -71.91
N VAL A 142 21.97 23.88 -71.56
CA VAL A 142 22.29 22.85 -70.54
C VAL A 142 22.00 21.46 -71.10
N THR A 143 22.86 20.47 -70.78
CA THR A 143 22.67 19.06 -71.15
C THR A 143 21.66 18.38 -70.23
N GLU A 144 20.99 17.35 -70.72
CA GLU A 144 20.06 16.52 -69.89
C GLU A 144 20.78 15.83 -68.74
N ASP A 145 22.04 15.42 -68.93
CA ASP A 145 22.86 14.83 -67.86
C ASP A 145 23.07 15.85 -66.70
N GLU A 146 23.39 17.08 -66.98
CA GLU A 146 23.57 18.11 -65.94
C GLU A 146 22.25 18.41 -65.20
N ARG A 147 21.13 18.45 -65.93
CA ARG A 147 19.80 18.60 -65.31
C ARG A 147 19.51 17.43 -64.38
N GLN A 148 19.78 16.19 -64.79
CA GLN A 148 19.54 14.99 -64.00
C GLN A 148 20.40 14.96 -62.73
N ARG A 149 21.67 15.38 -62.81
CA ARG A 149 22.55 15.54 -61.64
C ARG A 149 21.96 16.50 -60.59
N ARG A 150 21.36 17.63 -61.01
CA ARG A 150 20.75 18.58 -60.10
C ARG A 150 19.46 18.05 -59.48
N VAL A 151 18.67 17.25 -60.21
CA VAL A 151 17.52 16.54 -59.66
C VAL A 151 17.97 15.60 -58.53
N PHE A 152 18.99 14.77 -58.78
CA PHE A 152 19.52 13.89 -57.72
C PHE A 152 20.12 14.65 -56.54
N ALA A 153 20.78 15.78 -56.77
CA ALA A 153 21.30 16.60 -55.68
C ALA A 153 20.16 17.16 -54.79
N ALA A 154 19.07 17.65 -55.41
CA ALA A 154 17.90 18.11 -54.63
C ALA A 154 17.23 16.97 -53.84
N GLN A 155 17.06 15.80 -54.48
CA GLN A 155 16.49 14.63 -53.82
C GLN A 155 17.38 14.16 -52.64
N LEU A 156 18.71 14.17 -52.81
CA LEU A 156 19.65 13.82 -51.71
C LEU A 156 19.50 14.83 -50.57
N ALA A 157 19.45 16.12 -50.83
CA ALA A 157 19.25 17.15 -49.81
C ALA A 157 17.91 16.99 -49.09
N GLU A 158 16.85 16.60 -49.79
CA GLU A 158 15.54 16.30 -49.20
C GLU A 158 15.61 15.11 -48.22
N VAL A 159 16.28 14.03 -48.62
CA VAL A 159 16.54 12.88 -47.72
C VAL A 159 17.37 13.28 -46.51
N GLN A 160 18.33 14.20 -46.66
CA GLN A 160 19.10 14.72 -45.52
C GLN A 160 18.22 15.52 -44.53
N VAL A 161 17.29 16.33 -45.02
CA VAL A 161 16.30 16.99 -44.15
C VAL A 161 15.44 15.96 -43.42
N ALA A 162 14.91 14.96 -44.13
CA ALA A 162 14.09 13.91 -43.54
C ALA A 162 14.87 13.14 -42.45
N ARG A 163 16.15 12.81 -42.70
CA ARG A 163 17.02 12.18 -41.71
C ARG A 163 17.25 13.08 -40.50
N GLY A 164 17.51 14.36 -40.70
CA GLY A 164 17.68 15.33 -39.62
C GLY A 164 16.44 15.45 -38.75
N LEU A 165 15.25 15.49 -39.34
CA LEU A 165 13.98 15.51 -38.62
C LEU A 165 13.78 14.25 -37.77
N ALA A 166 14.11 13.07 -38.29
CA ALA A 166 14.03 11.82 -37.54
C ALA A 166 15.02 11.80 -36.36
N SER A 167 16.24 12.37 -36.52
CA SER A 167 17.19 12.53 -35.43
C SER A 167 16.71 13.50 -34.33
N GLU A 168 16.12 14.63 -34.73
CA GLU A 168 15.52 15.60 -33.82
C GLU A 168 14.38 14.97 -33.01
N GLU A 169 13.47 14.23 -33.67
CA GLU A 169 12.37 13.50 -33.04
C GLU A 169 12.89 12.47 -32.00
N ALA A 170 13.94 11.72 -32.34
CA ALA A 170 14.57 10.78 -31.44
C ALA A 170 15.16 11.49 -30.19
N ALA A 171 15.82 12.63 -30.39
CA ALA A 171 16.35 13.42 -29.27
C ALA A 171 15.23 14.01 -28.40
N GLN A 172 14.14 14.47 -28.99
CA GLN A 172 12.95 14.94 -28.27
C GLN A 172 12.28 13.80 -27.45
N ALA A 173 12.20 12.60 -27.99
CA ALA A 173 11.69 11.44 -27.27
C ALA A 173 12.53 11.08 -26.05
N GLN A 174 13.87 11.16 -26.17
CA GLN A 174 14.80 10.96 -25.04
C GLN A 174 14.62 12.04 -23.96
N LEU A 175 14.42 13.30 -24.36
CA LEU A 175 14.14 14.39 -23.43
C LEU A 175 12.83 14.15 -22.67
N ALA A 176 11.76 13.81 -23.38
CA ALA A 176 10.46 13.52 -22.78
C ALA A 176 10.53 12.34 -21.79
N GLN A 177 11.30 11.30 -22.10
CA GLN A 177 11.55 10.21 -21.17
C GLN A 177 12.24 10.71 -19.89
N ALA A 178 13.28 11.54 -19.99
CA ALA A 178 13.99 12.07 -18.83
C ALA A 178 13.10 13.04 -18.01
N GLU A 179 12.21 13.78 -18.63
CA GLU A 179 11.24 14.65 -17.95
C GLU A 179 10.22 13.80 -17.15
N THR A 180 9.76 12.69 -17.73
CA THR A 180 8.91 11.71 -17.00
C THR A 180 9.68 11.09 -15.82
N GLU A 181 10.96 10.77 -15.99
CA GLU A 181 11.82 10.26 -14.90
C GLU A 181 11.97 11.29 -13.77
N LEU A 182 12.04 12.57 -14.08
CA LEU A 182 12.05 13.65 -13.08
C LEU A 182 10.72 13.77 -12.35
N GLU A 183 9.60 13.68 -13.08
CA GLU A 183 8.27 13.81 -12.49
C GLU A 183 8.01 12.74 -11.43
N VAL A 184 8.40 11.48 -11.68
CA VAL A 184 8.19 10.37 -10.74
C VAL A 184 9.06 10.46 -9.49
N LEU A 185 10.08 11.31 -9.44
CA LEU A 185 10.86 11.60 -8.22
C LEU A 185 10.06 12.42 -7.20
N THR A 186 8.98 13.07 -7.60
CA THR A 186 8.03 13.67 -6.68
C THR A 186 6.84 12.74 -6.52
N VAL A 187 6.81 12.03 -5.39
CA VAL A 187 5.69 11.13 -5.06
C VAL A 187 4.49 11.97 -4.65
N ARG A 188 3.35 11.71 -5.32
CA ARG A 188 2.11 12.45 -5.11
C ARG A 188 1.00 11.56 -4.56
N ALA A 189 0.05 12.17 -3.89
CA ALA A 189 -1.13 11.49 -3.39
C ALA A 189 -1.99 10.96 -4.57
N SER A 190 -2.19 9.65 -4.63
CA SER A 190 -3.03 9.01 -5.65
C SER A 190 -4.53 9.33 -5.47
N ARG A 191 -4.90 9.69 -4.24
CA ARG A 191 -6.26 10.11 -3.87
C ARG A 191 -6.22 11.07 -2.68
N GLY A 192 -7.33 11.78 -2.44
CA GLY A 192 -7.50 12.57 -1.21
C GLY A 192 -7.66 11.69 0.02
N GLY A 193 -7.26 12.21 1.17
CA GLY A 193 -7.37 11.54 2.46
C GLY A 193 -6.46 12.18 3.52
N ARG A 194 -6.27 11.48 4.63
CA ARG A 194 -5.43 11.91 5.74
C ARG A 194 -4.20 11.01 5.88
N ILE A 195 -3.06 11.62 6.19
CA ILE A 195 -1.83 10.87 6.48
C ILE A 195 -1.98 10.18 7.84
N LEU A 196 -2.11 8.86 7.82
CA LEU A 196 -2.26 8.03 9.03
C LEU A 196 -0.91 7.68 9.63
N ARG A 197 0.11 7.51 8.80
CA ARG A 197 1.44 7.10 9.20
C ARG A 197 2.49 7.75 8.28
N LEU A 198 3.58 8.17 8.87
CA LEU A 198 4.72 8.78 8.17
C LEU A 198 6.01 8.11 8.66
N ASN A 199 6.57 7.24 7.82
CA ASN A 199 7.78 6.48 8.11
C ASN A 199 8.97 6.94 7.25
N VAL A 200 8.84 8.06 6.54
CA VAL A 200 9.90 8.64 5.71
C VAL A 200 10.25 10.04 6.23
N ARG A 201 11.55 10.36 6.28
CA ARG A 201 12.06 11.65 6.73
C ARG A 201 13.04 12.24 5.72
N GLU A 202 13.18 13.55 5.77
CA GLU A 202 14.23 14.25 5.00
C GLU A 202 15.60 13.74 5.43
N GLY A 203 16.48 13.45 4.47
CA GLY A 203 17.78 12.85 4.69
C GLY A 203 17.81 11.33 4.73
N GLU A 204 16.67 10.63 4.71
CA GLU A 204 16.61 9.18 4.64
C GLU A 204 16.62 8.69 3.19
N TYR A 205 17.08 7.45 3.02
CA TYR A 205 17.10 6.80 1.71
C TYR A 205 15.83 5.98 1.51
N ALA A 206 15.00 6.37 0.56
CA ALA A 206 13.78 5.64 0.19
C ALA A 206 14.10 4.47 -0.74
N ASN A 207 13.63 3.27 -0.38
CA ASN A 207 13.70 2.06 -1.20
C ASN A 207 12.38 1.78 -1.89
N ILE A 208 12.42 1.01 -3.00
CA ILE A 208 11.21 0.61 -3.75
C ILE A 208 10.32 -0.34 -2.93
N ASN A 209 10.93 -1.28 -2.21
CA ASN A 209 10.23 -2.26 -1.36
C ASN A 209 10.72 -2.16 0.08
N PRO A 210 10.34 -1.13 0.82
CA PRO A 210 10.69 -1.02 2.22
C PRO A 210 9.90 -2.04 3.04
N PRO A 211 10.41 -2.53 4.19
CA PRO A 211 9.72 -3.45 5.07
C PRO A 211 8.43 -2.86 5.64
N GLU A 212 8.38 -1.56 5.83
CA GLU A 212 7.19 -0.79 6.18
C GLU A 212 6.90 0.24 5.10
N PRO A 213 5.61 0.55 4.80
CA PRO A 213 5.27 1.59 3.84
C PRO A 213 5.84 2.94 4.25
N LEU A 214 6.38 3.70 3.29
CA LEU A 214 6.97 5.01 3.54
C LEU A 214 5.96 5.99 4.14
N MET A 215 4.70 5.88 3.73
CA MET A 215 3.58 6.67 4.22
C MET A 215 2.29 5.87 4.06
N VAL A 216 1.33 6.07 4.95
CA VAL A 216 -0.01 5.46 4.86
C VAL A 216 -1.04 6.57 4.75
N LEU A 217 -1.81 6.53 3.67
CA LEU A 217 -2.91 7.46 3.40
C LEU A 217 -4.24 6.73 3.56
N GLY A 218 -5.16 7.28 4.35
CA GLY A 218 -6.49 6.72 4.57
C GLY A 218 -7.58 7.78 4.64
N ASP A 219 -8.81 7.35 4.41
CA ASP A 219 -10.01 8.17 4.63
C ASP A 219 -10.51 7.91 6.05
N ILE A 220 -10.54 8.93 6.90
CA ILE A 220 -11.02 8.81 8.28
C ILE A 220 -12.44 9.35 8.48
N ASP A 221 -13.04 9.91 7.46
CA ASP A 221 -14.40 10.45 7.53
C ASP A 221 -15.42 9.33 7.40
N THR A 222 -15.12 8.35 6.57
CA THR A 222 -15.89 7.12 6.42
C THR A 222 -15.09 5.93 6.92
N LEU A 223 -15.59 5.30 7.98
CA LEU A 223 -14.97 4.14 8.59
C LEU A 223 -15.74 2.87 8.24
N GLN A 224 -15.02 1.76 8.16
CA GLN A 224 -15.58 0.43 8.06
C GLN A 224 -14.96 -0.48 9.13
N ILE A 225 -15.65 -1.56 9.43
CA ILE A 225 -15.12 -2.62 10.29
C ILE A 225 -14.99 -3.87 9.44
N ARG A 226 -13.78 -4.41 9.40
CA ARG A 226 -13.52 -5.76 8.92
C ARG A 226 -13.64 -6.70 10.11
N ALA A 227 -14.65 -7.55 10.10
CA ALA A 227 -14.90 -8.57 11.11
C ALA A 227 -14.33 -9.91 10.62
N ASP A 228 -13.41 -10.47 11.39
CA ASP A 228 -12.79 -11.77 11.15
C ASP A 228 -13.59 -12.85 11.87
N VAL A 229 -14.44 -13.55 11.13
CA VAL A 229 -15.29 -14.67 11.63
C VAL A 229 -14.52 -15.96 11.47
N ASP A 230 -14.39 -16.76 12.54
CA ASP A 230 -13.72 -18.05 12.49
C ASP A 230 -14.39 -18.99 11.45
N GLU A 231 -13.58 -19.74 10.70
CA GLU A 231 -14.03 -20.63 9.61
C GLU A 231 -15.17 -21.57 10.02
N GLN A 232 -15.18 -22.05 11.26
CA GLN A 232 -16.24 -22.90 11.79
C GLN A 232 -17.60 -22.21 11.82
N ASN A 233 -17.63 -20.91 11.97
CA ASN A 233 -18.82 -20.07 12.02
C ASN A 233 -19.17 -19.45 10.66
N ALA A 234 -18.27 -19.53 9.67
CA ALA A 234 -18.47 -18.96 8.34
C ALA A 234 -19.79 -19.41 7.65
N PRO A 235 -20.20 -20.71 7.71
CA PRO A 235 -21.47 -21.15 7.12
C PRO A 235 -22.71 -20.55 7.78
N LEU A 236 -22.59 -19.95 8.95
CA LEU A 236 -23.69 -19.35 9.70
C LEU A 236 -23.88 -17.87 9.39
N VAL A 237 -22.95 -17.27 8.63
CA VAL A 237 -23.01 -15.84 8.25
C VAL A 237 -23.93 -15.67 7.06
N GLU A 238 -24.98 -14.88 7.23
CA GLU A 238 -25.94 -14.55 6.18
C GLU A 238 -25.70 -13.11 5.70
N ASN A 239 -25.94 -12.89 4.41
CA ASN A 239 -25.85 -11.55 3.81
C ASN A 239 -26.91 -10.60 4.39
N GLY A 240 -26.56 -9.35 4.62
CA GLY A 240 -27.49 -8.29 5.01
C GLY A 240 -27.91 -8.31 6.47
N ARG A 241 -27.28 -9.15 7.32
CA ARG A 241 -27.58 -9.18 8.74
C ARG A 241 -27.02 -7.94 9.46
N GLU A 242 -27.75 -7.50 10.47
CA GLU A 242 -27.30 -6.44 11.36
C GLU A 242 -26.14 -6.91 12.24
N ALA A 243 -25.27 -5.99 12.59
CA ALA A 243 -24.18 -6.25 13.51
C ALA A 243 -23.97 -5.05 14.43
N LYS A 244 -23.39 -5.32 15.57
CA LYS A 244 -22.96 -4.28 16.52
C LYS A 244 -21.52 -4.55 16.94
N ALA A 245 -20.74 -3.48 17.04
CA ALA A 245 -19.37 -3.56 17.54
C ALA A 245 -19.23 -2.86 18.88
N PHE A 246 -18.32 -3.36 19.70
CA PHE A 246 -17.90 -2.75 20.95
C PHE A 246 -16.41 -2.46 20.87
N VAL A 247 -16.01 -1.26 21.23
CA VAL A 247 -14.60 -0.92 21.38
C VAL A 247 -14.03 -1.76 22.53
N LYS A 248 -12.86 -2.37 22.33
CA LYS A 248 -12.26 -3.24 23.34
C LYS A 248 -12.10 -2.49 24.66
N GLY A 249 -12.66 -3.06 25.74
CA GLY A 249 -12.67 -2.41 27.05
C GLY A 249 -13.92 -1.53 27.35
N SER A 250 -14.87 -1.41 26.40
CA SER A 250 -16.16 -0.71 26.61
C SER A 250 -17.31 -1.70 26.41
N THR A 251 -18.21 -1.80 27.38
CA THR A 251 -19.36 -2.72 27.34
C THR A 251 -20.70 -2.00 27.12
N GLU A 252 -20.73 -0.67 27.24
CA GLU A 252 -21.98 0.07 27.36
C GLU A 252 -22.46 0.78 26.09
N ASP A 253 -21.58 0.95 25.09
CA ASP A 253 -21.89 1.77 23.92
C ASP A 253 -21.70 1.00 22.61
N PRO A 254 -22.69 0.23 22.16
CA PRO A 254 -22.59 -0.48 20.90
C PRO A 254 -22.55 0.47 19.69
N LEU A 255 -21.62 0.22 18.80
CA LEU A 255 -21.52 0.90 17.51
C LEU A 255 -22.41 0.14 16.50
N PRO A 256 -23.47 0.76 15.95
CA PRO A 256 -24.30 0.09 14.94
C PRO A 256 -23.53 -0.04 13.64
N LEU A 257 -23.61 -1.22 13.04
CA LEU A 257 -22.93 -1.57 11.80
C LEU A 257 -23.94 -1.88 10.71
N THR A 258 -23.65 -1.42 9.51
CA THR A 258 -24.42 -1.73 8.30
C THR A 258 -23.62 -2.69 7.43
N PHE A 259 -24.20 -3.83 7.08
CA PHE A 259 -23.57 -4.82 6.21
C PHE A 259 -23.20 -4.22 4.84
N VAL A 260 -21.99 -4.56 4.34
CA VAL A 260 -21.52 -4.18 3.01
C VAL A 260 -21.34 -5.40 2.13
N ARG A 261 -20.47 -6.33 2.52
CA ARG A 261 -20.16 -7.55 1.78
C ARG A 261 -19.47 -8.60 2.65
N ILE A 262 -19.46 -9.81 2.14
CA ILE A 262 -18.59 -10.88 2.60
C ILE A 262 -17.50 -11.06 1.55
N ASP A 263 -16.22 -11.07 1.97
CA ASP A 263 -15.14 -11.39 1.07
C ASP A 263 -15.10 -12.91 0.83
N PRO A 264 -15.22 -13.38 -0.44
CA PRO A 264 -15.55 -14.77 -0.74
C PRO A 264 -14.35 -15.73 -0.64
N PHE A 265 -13.44 -15.50 0.28
CA PHE A 265 -12.32 -16.40 0.54
C PHE A 265 -11.85 -16.32 2.00
N VAL A 266 -11.29 -17.42 2.49
CA VAL A 266 -10.85 -17.58 3.87
C VAL A 266 -9.37 -17.36 3.96
N VAL A 267 -8.94 -16.47 4.87
CA VAL A 267 -7.54 -16.10 5.09
C VAL A 267 -7.02 -16.64 6.42
N PRO A 268 -5.72 -16.89 6.56
CA PRO A 268 -5.12 -17.16 7.86
C PRO A 268 -5.33 -15.98 8.82
N LYS A 269 -5.76 -16.26 10.04
CA LYS A 269 -5.90 -15.23 11.08
C LYS A 269 -4.53 -14.63 11.39
N ARG A 270 -4.39 -13.32 11.23
CA ARG A 270 -3.16 -12.63 11.64
C ARG A 270 -3.21 -12.36 13.13
N SER A 271 -2.30 -12.98 13.91
CA SER A 271 -2.11 -12.65 15.33
C SER A 271 -1.55 -11.21 15.42
N LEU A 272 -2.15 -10.39 16.28
CA LEU A 272 -1.72 -9.02 16.54
C LEU A 272 -0.63 -8.94 17.64
N THR A 273 -0.36 -10.04 18.33
CA THR A 273 0.81 -10.19 19.17
C THR A 273 1.99 -10.50 18.25
N GLY A 274 2.91 -9.55 18.09
CA GLY A 274 4.01 -9.52 17.12
C GLY A 274 5.04 -10.67 17.19
N ASP A 275 4.74 -11.80 17.78
CA ASP A 275 5.54 -13.01 17.72
C ASP A 275 5.13 -13.83 16.49
N SER A 276 5.97 -13.75 15.47
CA SER A 276 5.80 -14.46 14.19
C SER A 276 6.00 -15.99 14.31
N THR A 277 6.23 -16.52 15.50
CA THR A 277 6.50 -17.95 15.77
C THR A 277 5.26 -18.75 16.12
N GLU A 278 4.16 -18.12 16.52
CA GLU A 278 2.93 -18.85 16.80
C GLU A 278 2.13 -19.00 15.49
N ARG A 279 2.26 -20.14 14.84
CA ARG A 279 1.36 -20.56 13.76
C ARG A 279 -0.02 -20.81 14.34
N VAL A 280 -0.84 -19.78 14.36
CA VAL A 280 -2.27 -19.94 14.64
C VAL A 280 -2.88 -20.55 13.38
N ASP A 281 -3.17 -21.84 13.41
CA ASP A 281 -3.80 -22.61 12.33
C ASP A 281 -5.31 -22.30 12.19
N THR A 282 -5.72 -21.10 12.60
CA THR A 282 -7.09 -20.63 12.52
C THR A 282 -7.27 -19.78 11.28
N ARG A 283 -8.28 -20.13 10.48
CA ARG A 283 -8.68 -19.36 9.30
C ARG A 283 -9.93 -18.55 9.60
N VAL A 284 -10.10 -17.44 8.92
CA VAL A 284 -11.22 -16.52 9.11
C VAL A 284 -11.86 -16.11 7.79
N LEU A 285 -13.18 -15.99 7.81
CA LEU A 285 -13.97 -15.33 6.78
C LEU A 285 -14.07 -13.85 7.13
N GLN A 286 -13.78 -12.98 6.16
CA GLN A 286 -13.85 -11.54 6.37
C GLN A 286 -15.19 -10.98 5.96
N VAL A 287 -15.84 -10.29 6.90
CA VAL A 287 -17.14 -9.63 6.69
C VAL A 287 -16.96 -8.14 6.90
N ILE A 288 -17.35 -7.35 5.92
CA ILE A 288 -17.16 -5.90 5.91
C ILE A 288 -18.46 -5.19 6.27
N PHE A 289 -18.37 -4.29 7.21
CA PHE A 289 -19.47 -3.44 7.67
C PHE A 289 -19.10 -1.97 7.59
N ASN A 290 -20.02 -1.14 7.16
CA ASN A 290 -19.88 0.32 7.32
C ASN A 290 -20.14 0.71 8.78
N LEU A 291 -19.27 1.57 9.29
CA LEU A 291 -19.39 2.17 10.61
C LEU A 291 -19.75 3.66 10.46
N LYS A 292 -20.94 4.01 10.90
CA LYS A 292 -21.30 5.41 11.05
C LYS A 292 -20.62 5.97 12.30
N LYS A 293 -19.66 6.89 12.11
CA LYS A 293 -18.91 7.48 13.21
C LYS A 293 -19.89 8.18 14.18
N PRO A 294 -19.97 7.75 15.44
CA PRO A 294 -20.86 8.41 16.41
C PRO A 294 -20.30 9.78 16.78
N ALA A 295 -21.19 10.76 16.97
CA ALA A 295 -20.81 12.08 17.42
C ALA A 295 -20.16 12.00 18.82
N GLY A 296 -19.02 12.66 19.00
CA GLY A 296 -18.32 12.73 20.29
C GLY A 296 -17.40 11.57 20.64
N LYS A 297 -17.30 10.50 19.79
CA LYS A 297 -16.33 9.42 19.99
C LYS A 297 -15.17 9.54 19.01
N THR A 298 -13.96 9.46 19.53
CA THR A 298 -12.76 9.36 18.73
C THR A 298 -12.47 7.89 18.45
N LEU A 299 -12.53 7.49 17.18
CA LEU A 299 -12.20 6.15 16.72
C LEU A 299 -10.98 6.21 15.82
N TYR A 300 -10.08 5.27 15.98
CA TYR A 300 -8.82 5.23 15.23
C TYR A 300 -8.81 4.04 14.25
N VAL A 301 -8.30 4.28 13.06
CA VAL A 301 -7.98 3.20 12.10
C VAL A 301 -6.93 2.28 12.70
N GLY A 302 -7.16 0.97 12.62
CA GLY A 302 -6.33 -0.05 13.27
C GLY A 302 -6.81 -0.45 14.67
N GLN A 303 -7.81 0.24 15.24
CA GLN A 303 -8.37 -0.09 16.55
C GLN A 303 -9.17 -1.39 16.51
N GLN A 304 -8.98 -2.24 17.52
CA GLN A 304 -9.72 -3.49 17.66
C GLN A 304 -11.09 -3.26 18.29
N VAL A 305 -12.06 -4.04 17.81
CA VAL A 305 -13.43 -4.07 18.32
C VAL A 305 -13.93 -5.53 18.41
N ASP A 306 -14.83 -5.79 19.33
CA ASP A 306 -15.58 -7.03 19.39
C ASP A 306 -16.87 -6.85 18.60
N VAL A 307 -17.10 -7.71 17.60
CA VAL A 307 -18.25 -7.64 16.68
C VAL A 307 -19.21 -8.78 16.97
N TYR A 308 -20.50 -8.46 17.11
CA TYR A 308 -21.56 -9.43 17.21
C TYR A 308 -22.48 -9.28 16.00
N ILE A 309 -22.52 -10.30 15.15
CA ILE A 309 -23.38 -10.38 13.96
C ILE A 309 -24.65 -11.13 14.36
N GLU A 310 -25.81 -10.58 14.08
CA GLU A 310 -27.06 -11.23 14.33
C GLU A 310 -27.16 -12.51 13.51
N LYS A 311 -27.50 -13.62 14.19
CA LYS A 311 -27.80 -14.88 13.54
C LYS A 311 -29.31 -15.03 13.40
N GLY A 312 -29.79 -15.31 12.20
CA GLY A 312 -31.21 -15.63 11.99
C GLY A 312 -31.67 -16.78 12.88
N ASP A 313 -32.94 -16.78 13.28
CA ASP A 313 -33.50 -17.93 13.93
C ASP A 313 -33.30 -19.15 13.01
N LEU A 314 -32.65 -20.19 13.54
CA LEU A 314 -32.56 -21.46 12.83
C LEU A 314 -34.01 -21.93 12.57
N ALA A 315 -34.50 -21.72 11.36
CA ALA A 315 -35.69 -22.47 10.93
C ALA A 315 -35.40 -23.95 11.21
N ALA A 316 -36.31 -24.60 11.90
CA ALA A 316 -36.21 -26.00 12.28
C ALA A 316 -35.67 -26.81 11.08
N PRO A 317 -34.77 -27.80 11.29
CA PRO A 317 -34.20 -28.56 10.19
C PRO A 317 -35.34 -29.14 9.36
N HIS A 318 -35.36 -28.87 8.06
CA HIS A 318 -36.26 -29.50 7.13
C HIS A 318 -36.14 -31.02 7.31
N PRO A 319 -37.23 -31.76 7.56
CA PRO A 319 -37.17 -33.22 7.62
C PRO A 319 -36.66 -33.69 6.25
N ILE A 320 -35.57 -34.43 6.28
CA ILE A 320 -35.01 -35.12 5.14
C ILE A 320 -36.10 -36.09 4.66
N LYS A 321 -36.63 -35.89 3.45
CA LYS A 321 -37.46 -36.82 2.73
C LYS A 321 -36.61 -37.86 2.05
#